data_4ede8497812e09e916e6dfcef53d1654
#
_entry.id   4ede8497812e09e916e6dfcef53d1654
#
_cell.length_a   1.000
_cell.length_b   1.000
_cell.length_c   1.000
_cell.angle_alpha   90.00
_cell.angle_beta   90.00
_cell.angle_gamma   90.00
#
_symmetry.space_group_name_H-M   'P 1'
#
loop_
_entity.id
_entity.type
_entity.pdbx_description
1 polymer ?
#
loop_
_entity_poly.entity_id
_entity_poly.type
_entity_poly.pdbx_seq_one_letter_code
_entity_poly.pdbx_strand_id
1 'polypeptide(L)'
;MRKYAKFFVTPKGERAARGGHPWVFGEEVTKIEGEYANGDLVDVVTSKGKYLGTGFVNDHSKIRVRIISTNTNDKFDEAFWERRLRYALDYRLTVMGERDFNCCRLIFGEADMFPGLTVDRYNDLLVTQTLSLGIEMRKQMLFELLIKILREIGQEIRGLYERNDVRIRLLEGMEEGKHWFVTDLCPEPGAVTTEIVENGIEYTVDVENGQKTGFFLDQKYNRQAIAKIAKGKHVLDCFTHTGSFALNAAKGGAASVTAVDISAEAVQMAEHNAAINDCSDVMHGLQANVFDLLSDLFNKHSHEYDFIILDPPAFTKSGSMVKNAIRGYKEINLKAMKLLPRGGYLATCSCSHFMKEELFVKMLQDAAHDANVSLRQIEARQQSPDHPILWQVPETNYLKFYIFQVV
;
A
#
# COMPACT_ATOMS: atom_id res chain seq x y z
N MET A 1 -32.77 4.52 -23.40
CA MET A 1 -32.66 5.48 -22.27
C MET A 1 -32.12 4.67 -21.07
N ARG A 2 -31.03 5.11 -20.43
CA ARG A 2 -30.52 4.43 -19.22
C ARG A 2 -31.57 4.49 -18.11
N LYS A 3 -31.74 3.39 -17.37
CA LYS A 3 -32.75 3.26 -16.30
C LYS A 3 -32.23 3.59 -14.89
N TYR A 4 -30.99 4.13 -14.79
CA TYR A 4 -30.36 4.42 -13.51
C TYR A 4 -30.96 5.67 -12.87
N ALA A 5 -31.07 5.68 -11.55
CA ALA A 5 -31.38 6.88 -10.78
C ALA A 5 -30.33 7.96 -11.03
N LYS A 6 -30.74 9.23 -11.02
CA LYS A 6 -29.88 10.38 -11.29
C LYS A 6 -29.57 11.14 -10.02
N PHE A 7 -28.30 11.34 -9.77
CA PHE A 7 -27.76 12.11 -8.66
C PHE A 7 -27.23 13.44 -9.17
N PHE A 8 -27.96 14.50 -8.87
CA PHE A 8 -27.61 15.87 -9.27
C PHE A 8 -26.58 16.43 -8.29
N VAL A 9 -25.48 16.97 -8.81
CA VAL A 9 -24.39 17.43 -7.94
C VAL A 9 -24.22 18.95 -7.95
N THR A 10 -23.61 19.45 -6.87
CA THR A 10 -23.20 20.86 -6.75
C THR A 10 -22.15 21.23 -7.80
N PRO A 11 -21.92 22.56 -8.07
CA PRO A 11 -20.81 23.00 -8.92
C PRO A 11 -19.42 22.50 -8.44
N LYS A 12 -19.23 22.24 -7.13
CA LYS A 12 -18.00 21.66 -6.58
C LYS A 12 -17.86 20.21 -7.02
N GLY A 13 -18.89 19.37 -6.81
CA GLY A 13 -18.91 17.98 -7.25
C GLY A 13 -18.79 17.84 -8.78
N GLU A 14 -19.45 18.73 -9.56
CA GLU A 14 -19.29 18.78 -11.01
C GLU A 14 -17.82 19.02 -11.41
N ARG A 15 -17.12 19.98 -10.80
CA ARG A 15 -15.72 20.26 -11.10
C ARG A 15 -14.83 19.07 -10.75
N ALA A 16 -15.04 18.42 -9.61
CA ALA A 16 -14.29 17.22 -9.20
C ALA A 16 -14.48 16.08 -10.20
N ALA A 17 -15.73 15.74 -10.55
CA ALA A 17 -16.04 14.68 -11.51
C ALA A 17 -15.48 14.98 -12.91
N ARG A 18 -15.57 16.22 -13.40
CA ARG A 18 -14.98 16.64 -14.68
C ARG A 18 -13.44 16.62 -14.65
N GLY A 19 -12.83 16.85 -13.48
CA GLY A 19 -11.41 16.71 -13.25
C GLY A 19 -10.93 15.25 -13.19
N GLY A 20 -11.86 14.29 -13.26
CA GLY A 20 -11.56 12.86 -13.23
C GLY A 20 -11.54 12.25 -11.82
N HIS A 21 -11.89 13.00 -10.78
CA HIS A 21 -11.98 12.45 -9.43
C HIS A 21 -13.24 11.57 -9.31
N PRO A 22 -13.14 10.30 -8.88
CA PRO A 22 -14.26 9.36 -8.94
C PRO A 22 -15.25 9.49 -7.76
N TRP A 23 -14.93 10.28 -6.73
CA TRP A 23 -15.76 10.37 -5.53
C TRP A 23 -16.73 11.54 -5.58
N VAL A 24 -17.98 11.25 -5.29
CA VAL A 24 -19.03 12.25 -5.03
C VAL A 24 -19.42 12.12 -3.56
N PHE A 25 -19.20 13.15 -2.77
CA PHE A 25 -19.54 13.16 -1.35
C PHE A 25 -21.03 13.43 -1.13
N GLY A 26 -21.58 12.95 -0.01
CA GLY A 26 -22.99 13.13 0.31
C GLY A 26 -23.45 14.58 0.31
N GLU A 27 -22.62 15.50 0.80
CA GLU A 27 -22.86 16.95 0.82
C GLU A 27 -22.88 17.60 -0.58
N GLU A 28 -22.35 16.90 -1.58
CA GLU A 28 -22.32 17.38 -2.98
C GLU A 28 -23.56 16.97 -3.77
N VAL A 29 -24.41 16.07 -3.24
CA VAL A 29 -25.66 15.66 -3.87
C VAL A 29 -26.77 16.63 -3.49
N THR A 30 -27.40 17.28 -4.50
CA THR A 30 -28.43 18.31 -4.30
C THR A 30 -29.84 17.78 -4.52
N LYS A 31 -30.00 16.78 -5.39
CA LYS A 31 -31.29 16.17 -5.77
C LYS A 31 -31.06 14.78 -6.28
N ILE A 32 -32.03 13.90 -6.05
CA ILE A 32 -32.07 12.54 -6.59
C ILE A 32 -33.37 12.35 -7.35
N GLU A 33 -33.29 11.72 -8.53
CA GLU A 33 -34.44 11.30 -9.33
C GLU A 33 -34.34 9.82 -9.67
N GLY A 34 -35.41 9.09 -9.45
CA GLY A 34 -35.50 7.65 -9.63
C GLY A 34 -35.30 6.87 -8.34
N GLU A 35 -35.55 5.56 -8.38
CA GLU A 35 -35.38 4.64 -7.27
C GLU A 35 -34.03 3.94 -7.33
N TYR A 36 -33.46 3.64 -6.19
CA TYR A 36 -32.20 2.94 -6.06
C TYR A 36 -32.12 2.22 -4.70
N ALA A 37 -31.25 1.24 -4.62
CA ALA A 37 -30.79 0.61 -3.37
C ALA A 37 -29.27 0.83 -3.22
N ASN A 38 -28.77 0.70 -1.99
CA ASN A 38 -27.32 0.78 -1.73
C ASN A 38 -26.59 -0.33 -2.51
N GLY A 39 -25.49 0.05 -3.17
CA GLY A 39 -24.71 -0.82 -4.06
C GLY A 39 -25.14 -0.83 -5.52
N ASP A 40 -26.29 -0.21 -5.83
CA ASP A 40 -26.75 -0.05 -7.21
C ASP A 40 -25.89 0.91 -8.02
N LEU A 41 -26.05 0.82 -9.35
CA LEU A 41 -25.48 1.77 -10.30
C LEU A 41 -26.42 3.00 -10.42
N VAL A 42 -25.83 4.18 -10.32
CA VAL A 42 -26.54 5.46 -10.49
C VAL A 42 -25.77 6.37 -11.43
N ASP A 43 -26.49 7.25 -12.14
CA ASP A 43 -25.89 8.26 -12.99
C ASP A 43 -25.68 9.57 -12.21
N VAL A 44 -24.45 10.07 -12.20
CA VAL A 44 -24.10 11.39 -11.69
C VAL A 44 -24.29 12.41 -12.79
N VAL A 45 -25.02 13.49 -12.49
CA VAL A 45 -25.37 14.51 -13.47
C VAL A 45 -25.18 15.92 -12.88
N THR A 46 -24.93 16.90 -13.76
CA THR A 46 -24.89 18.31 -13.36
C THR A 46 -26.27 18.79 -12.91
N SER A 47 -26.37 19.98 -12.31
CA SER A 47 -27.63 20.64 -11.97
C SER A 47 -28.58 20.81 -13.18
N LYS A 48 -28.05 20.81 -14.42
CA LYS A 48 -28.81 20.88 -15.67
C LYS A 48 -29.09 19.52 -16.30
N GLY A 49 -28.81 18.42 -15.59
CA GLY A 49 -29.03 17.04 -16.08
C GLY A 49 -27.98 16.51 -17.08
N LYS A 50 -26.86 17.22 -17.30
CA LYS A 50 -25.79 16.73 -18.17
C LYS A 50 -25.01 15.61 -17.45
N TYR A 51 -24.82 14.47 -18.12
CA TYR A 51 -24.11 13.29 -17.61
C TYR A 51 -22.65 13.60 -17.25
N LEU A 52 -22.19 13.06 -16.12
CA LEU A 52 -20.81 13.15 -15.62
C LEU A 52 -20.16 11.79 -15.47
N GLY A 53 -20.94 10.77 -15.12
CA GLY A 53 -20.45 9.41 -14.93
C GLY A 53 -21.51 8.50 -14.32
N THR A 54 -21.22 7.19 -14.30
CA THR A 54 -22.02 6.19 -13.61
C THR A 54 -21.16 5.53 -12.54
N GLY A 55 -21.72 5.28 -11.38
CA GLY A 55 -20.99 4.70 -10.24
C GLY A 55 -21.88 3.97 -9.25
N PHE A 56 -21.27 3.40 -8.24
CA PHE A 56 -21.95 2.72 -7.14
C PHE A 56 -22.40 3.72 -6.08
N VAL A 57 -23.65 3.63 -5.66
CA VAL A 57 -24.21 4.45 -4.57
C VAL A 57 -24.14 3.70 -3.24
N ASN A 58 -23.85 4.45 -2.16
CA ASN A 58 -23.97 3.92 -0.80
C ASN A 58 -24.34 5.06 0.17
N ASP A 59 -25.50 4.95 0.82
CA ASP A 59 -26.02 5.93 1.76
C ASP A 59 -25.30 5.92 3.13
N HIS A 60 -24.65 4.81 3.47
CA HIS A 60 -23.86 4.71 4.70
C HIS A 60 -22.54 5.45 4.59
N SER A 61 -21.99 5.55 3.37
CA SER A 61 -20.69 6.15 3.10
C SER A 61 -20.75 7.68 3.00
N LYS A 62 -19.69 8.34 3.50
CA LYS A 62 -19.48 9.77 3.16
C LYS A 62 -19.24 9.97 1.66
N ILE A 63 -18.61 8.99 0.99
CA ILE A 63 -18.48 8.95 -0.46
C ILE A 63 -19.78 8.34 -1.01
N ARG A 64 -20.74 9.21 -1.28
CA ARG A 64 -22.10 8.85 -1.69
C ARG A 64 -22.14 8.06 -3.00
N VAL A 65 -21.35 8.47 -3.99
CA VAL A 65 -21.20 7.75 -5.26
C VAL A 65 -19.72 7.58 -5.60
N ARG A 66 -19.34 6.37 -5.98
CA ARG A 66 -18.03 6.05 -6.52
C ARG A 66 -18.17 5.83 -8.02
N ILE A 67 -17.80 6.83 -8.83
CA ILE A 67 -17.87 6.78 -10.29
C ILE A 67 -16.91 5.71 -10.81
N ILE A 68 -17.41 4.80 -11.64
CA ILE A 68 -16.65 3.74 -12.26
C ILE A 68 -16.48 3.94 -13.77
N SER A 69 -17.29 4.75 -14.40
CA SER A 69 -17.14 5.10 -15.81
C SER A 69 -17.76 6.46 -16.13
N THR A 70 -17.13 7.17 -17.05
CA THR A 70 -17.65 8.42 -17.65
C THR A 70 -18.17 8.21 -19.08
N ASN A 71 -18.11 6.97 -19.59
CA ASN A 71 -18.59 6.62 -20.91
C ASN A 71 -20.08 6.23 -20.86
N THR A 72 -20.93 6.98 -21.54
CA THR A 72 -22.38 6.74 -21.59
C THR A 72 -22.77 5.43 -22.29
N ASN A 73 -21.86 4.82 -23.06
CA ASN A 73 -22.12 3.58 -23.80
C ASN A 73 -21.75 2.31 -23.04
N ASP A 74 -21.10 2.43 -21.91
CA ASP A 74 -20.73 1.26 -21.10
C ASP A 74 -21.98 0.54 -20.56
N LYS A 75 -21.95 -0.78 -20.65
CA LYS A 75 -23.01 -1.69 -20.22
C LYS A 75 -22.48 -2.43 -19.02
N PHE A 76 -22.13 -2.19 -18.04
CA PHE A 76 -21.62 -2.79 -16.80
C PHE A 76 -21.96 -4.31 -16.63
N ASP A 77 -21.84 -5.05 -17.73
CA ASP A 77 -21.97 -6.51 -17.84
C ASP A 77 -20.62 -7.19 -17.56
N GLU A 78 -20.60 -8.52 -17.63
CA GLU A 78 -19.39 -9.32 -17.39
C GLU A 78 -18.24 -8.93 -18.32
N ALA A 79 -18.54 -8.67 -19.62
CA ALA A 79 -17.53 -8.26 -20.59
C ALA A 79 -16.88 -6.90 -20.26
N PHE A 80 -17.62 -6.00 -19.63
CA PHE A 80 -17.06 -4.74 -19.13
C PHE A 80 -16.04 -4.97 -18.00
N TRP A 81 -16.36 -5.85 -17.06
CA TRP A 81 -15.48 -6.16 -15.94
C TRP A 81 -14.28 -6.98 -16.37
N GLU A 82 -14.49 -7.97 -17.24
CA GLU A 82 -13.40 -8.76 -17.82
C GLU A 82 -12.37 -7.87 -18.51
N ARG A 83 -12.81 -6.95 -19.38
CA ARG A 83 -11.92 -5.99 -20.05
C ARG A 83 -11.11 -5.17 -19.07
N ARG A 84 -11.70 -4.70 -17.96
CA ARG A 84 -11.01 -3.93 -16.94
C ARG A 84 -9.99 -4.75 -16.16
N LEU A 85 -10.34 -5.98 -15.80
CA LEU A 85 -9.40 -6.89 -15.18
C LEU A 85 -8.20 -7.14 -16.07
N ARG A 86 -8.42 -7.40 -17.36
CA ARG A 86 -7.33 -7.57 -18.33
C ARG A 86 -6.44 -6.33 -18.41
N TYR A 87 -6.99 -5.12 -18.45
CA TYR A 87 -6.18 -3.90 -18.44
C TYR A 87 -5.32 -3.77 -17.16
N ALA A 88 -5.86 -4.10 -16.01
CA ALA A 88 -5.10 -4.07 -14.76
C ALA A 88 -3.95 -5.10 -14.76
N LEU A 89 -4.19 -6.30 -15.26
CA LEU A 89 -3.17 -7.36 -15.38
C LEU A 89 -2.12 -7.02 -16.43
N ASP A 90 -2.52 -6.57 -17.63
CA ASP A 90 -1.60 -6.16 -18.70
C ASP A 90 -0.67 -5.02 -18.23
N TYR A 91 -1.22 -4.08 -17.47
CA TYR A 91 -0.40 -3.02 -16.85
C TYR A 91 0.68 -3.62 -15.96
N ARG A 92 0.33 -4.56 -15.04
CA ARG A 92 1.33 -5.20 -14.15
C ARG A 92 2.36 -6.01 -14.92
N LEU A 93 1.94 -6.79 -15.89
CA LEU A 93 2.88 -7.53 -16.76
C LEU A 93 3.86 -6.59 -17.47
N THR A 94 3.40 -5.42 -17.88
CA THR A 94 4.25 -4.41 -18.54
C THR A 94 5.23 -3.74 -17.59
N VAL A 95 4.75 -3.26 -16.42
CA VAL A 95 5.57 -2.41 -15.53
C VAL A 95 6.40 -3.20 -14.53
N MET A 96 5.98 -4.43 -14.18
CA MET A 96 6.68 -5.31 -13.23
C MET A 96 7.52 -6.37 -13.93
N GLY A 97 7.16 -6.74 -15.15
CA GLY A 97 7.72 -7.88 -15.87
C GLY A 97 7.28 -9.24 -15.29
N GLU A 98 7.53 -10.31 -16.04
CA GLU A 98 7.04 -11.66 -15.70
C GLU A 98 7.52 -12.14 -14.32
N ARG A 99 8.78 -11.88 -13.98
CA ARG A 99 9.37 -12.31 -12.71
C ARG A 99 8.65 -11.73 -11.50
N ASP A 100 8.37 -10.42 -11.53
CA ASP A 100 7.80 -9.69 -10.41
C ASP A 100 6.27 -9.79 -10.37
N PHE A 101 5.65 -10.27 -11.45
CA PHE A 101 4.21 -10.50 -11.53
C PHE A 101 3.71 -11.58 -10.55
N ASN A 102 4.58 -12.48 -10.09
CA ASN A 102 4.25 -13.49 -9.09
C ASN A 102 4.09 -12.93 -7.67
N CYS A 103 4.57 -11.73 -7.42
CA CYS A 103 4.50 -11.09 -6.12
C CYS A 103 4.28 -9.58 -6.30
N CYS A 104 3.00 -9.18 -6.52
CA CYS A 104 2.64 -7.80 -6.78
C CYS A 104 1.16 -7.53 -6.47
N ARG A 105 0.79 -6.26 -6.35
CA ARG A 105 -0.60 -5.83 -6.30
C ARG A 105 -1.22 -5.86 -7.70
N LEU A 106 -2.20 -6.73 -7.92
CA LEU A 106 -2.89 -6.88 -9.21
C LEU A 106 -3.96 -5.81 -9.44
N ILE A 107 -4.63 -5.36 -8.36
CA ILE A 107 -5.66 -4.31 -8.42
C ILE A 107 -5.45 -3.33 -7.27
N PHE A 108 -5.40 -2.04 -7.59
CA PHE A 108 -5.21 -0.95 -6.64
C PHE A 108 -6.37 0.07 -6.72
N GLY A 109 -7.53 -0.34 -6.27
CA GLY A 109 -8.70 0.51 -6.04
C GLY A 109 -9.04 1.45 -7.20
N GLU A 110 -9.14 2.71 -6.88
CA GLU A 110 -9.50 3.78 -7.80
C GLU A 110 -8.51 3.93 -8.97
N ALA A 111 -7.24 3.61 -8.75
CA ALA A 111 -6.21 3.71 -9.79
C ALA A 111 -6.42 2.72 -10.94
N ASP A 112 -7.11 1.60 -10.67
CA ASP A 112 -7.50 0.60 -11.67
C ASP A 112 -9.00 0.66 -11.99
N MET A 113 -9.70 1.70 -11.54
CA MET A 113 -11.15 1.86 -11.72
C MET A 113 -12.00 0.75 -11.07
N PHE A 114 -11.50 0.16 -9.97
CA PHE A 114 -12.21 -0.76 -9.10
C PHE A 114 -12.29 -0.16 -7.70
N PRO A 115 -13.11 0.88 -7.48
CA PRO A 115 -13.10 1.67 -6.27
C PRO A 115 -13.31 0.81 -5.02
N GLY A 116 -12.33 0.85 -4.12
CA GLY A 116 -12.35 0.10 -2.88
C GLY A 116 -11.99 -1.38 -3.00
N LEU A 117 -11.51 -1.87 -4.15
CA LEU A 117 -10.98 -3.23 -4.31
C LEU A 117 -9.45 -3.22 -4.31
N THR A 118 -8.87 -4.02 -3.45
CA THR A 118 -7.45 -4.36 -3.49
C THR A 118 -7.30 -5.86 -3.74
N VAL A 119 -6.40 -6.24 -4.64
CA VAL A 119 -6.01 -7.64 -4.85
C VAL A 119 -4.51 -7.72 -4.87
N ASP A 120 -3.93 -8.41 -3.91
CA ASP A 120 -2.51 -8.72 -3.83
C ASP A 120 -2.28 -10.18 -4.22
N ARG A 121 -1.21 -10.42 -4.95
CA ARG A 121 -0.76 -11.75 -5.33
C ARG A 121 0.52 -12.10 -4.60
N TYR A 122 0.51 -13.23 -3.95
CA TYR A 122 1.63 -13.87 -3.28
C TYR A 122 1.82 -15.27 -3.89
N ASN A 123 2.63 -15.36 -4.93
CA ASN A 123 2.87 -16.59 -5.70
C ASN A 123 1.55 -17.19 -6.22
N ASP A 124 1.06 -18.24 -5.61
CA ASP A 124 -0.15 -18.98 -5.96
C ASP A 124 -1.40 -18.60 -5.13
N LEU A 125 -1.27 -17.66 -4.21
CA LEU A 125 -2.37 -17.12 -3.41
C LEU A 125 -2.72 -15.69 -3.82
N LEU A 126 -4.02 -15.42 -3.88
CA LEU A 126 -4.57 -14.06 -3.96
C LEU A 126 -5.11 -13.65 -2.60
N VAL A 127 -4.88 -12.39 -2.24
CA VAL A 127 -5.46 -11.79 -1.04
C VAL A 127 -6.22 -10.53 -1.42
N THR A 128 -7.47 -10.43 -0.97
CA THR A 128 -8.35 -9.33 -1.35
C THR A 128 -8.82 -8.52 -0.15
N GLN A 129 -9.04 -7.24 -0.38
CA GLN A 129 -9.82 -6.38 0.50
C GLN A 129 -10.91 -5.69 -0.31
N THR A 130 -12.16 -5.82 0.12
CA THR A 130 -13.31 -5.18 -0.51
C THR A 130 -13.85 -4.10 0.41
N LEU A 131 -13.62 -2.84 0.05
CA LEU A 131 -13.90 -1.65 0.88
C LEU A 131 -15.03 -0.78 0.31
N SER A 132 -15.80 -1.26 -0.66
CA SER A 132 -17.00 -0.59 -1.16
C SER A 132 -18.14 -1.57 -1.41
N LEU A 133 -19.35 -1.18 -1.03
CA LEU A 133 -20.53 -2.04 -1.12
C LEU A 133 -20.82 -2.47 -2.57
N GLY A 134 -20.63 -1.58 -3.54
CA GLY A 134 -20.87 -1.90 -4.95
C GLY A 134 -19.95 -3.00 -5.49
N ILE A 135 -18.69 -3.06 -5.02
CA ILE A 135 -17.76 -4.16 -5.33
C ILE A 135 -18.14 -5.41 -4.53
N GLU A 136 -18.47 -5.27 -3.24
CA GLU A 136 -18.89 -6.41 -2.39
C GLU A 136 -20.01 -7.21 -3.03
N MET A 137 -21.03 -6.53 -3.55
CA MET A 137 -22.16 -7.17 -4.24
C MET A 137 -21.78 -7.88 -5.55
N ARG A 138 -20.62 -7.60 -6.09
CA ARG A 138 -20.13 -8.15 -7.38
C ARG A 138 -18.88 -9.02 -7.23
N LYS A 139 -18.40 -9.18 -5.99
CA LYS A 139 -17.10 -9.83 -5.74
C LYS A 139 -17.03 -11.25 -6.29
N GLN A 140 -18.09 -12.04 -6.20
CA GLN A 140 -18.10 -13.40 -6.71
C GLN A 140 -17.74 -13.43 -8.20
N MET A 141 -18.49 -12.69 -9.02
CA MET A 141 -18.22 -12.57 -10.46
C MET A 141 -16.80 -12.03 -10.73
N LEU A 142 -16.38 -10.98 -10.01
CA LEU A 142 -15.06 -10.37 -10.22
C LEU A 142 -13.92 -11.32 -9.89
N PHE A 143 -14.02 -12.07 -8.79
CA PHE A 143 -12.98 -13.00 -8.36
C PHE A 143 -12.90 -14.22 -9.27
N GLU A 144 -14.05 -14.78 -9.68
CA GLU A 144 -14.10 -15.88 -10.63
C GLU A 144 -13.53 -15.48 -12.00
N LEU A 145 -13.86 -14.28 -12.51
CA LEU A 145 -13.29 -13.74 -13.73
C LEU A 145 -11.77 -13.54 -13.61
N LEU A 146 -11.30 -12.98 -12.48
CA LEU A 146 -9.88 -12.76 -12.26
C LEU A 146 -9.10 -14.08 -12.26
N ILE A 147 -9.58 -15.10 -11.54
CA ILE A 147 -8.95 -16.41 -11.49
C ILE A 147 -8.93 -17.06 -12.89
N LYS A 148 -10.05 -16.97 -13.63
CA LYS A 148 -10.14 -17.46 -15.00
C LYS A 148 -9.11 -16.80 -15.91
N ILE A 149 -9.01 -15.46 -15.89
CA ILE A 149 -8.05 -14.71 -16.72
C ILE A 149 -6.61 -15.07 -16.35
N LEU A 150 -6.30 -15.18 -15.05
CA LEU A 150 -4.95 -15.57 -14.59
C LEU A 150 -4.58 -16.96 -15.12
N ARG A 151 -5.51 -17.92 -15.06
CA ARG A 151 -5.28 -19.27 -15.64
C ARG A 151 -5.11 -19.27 -17.15
N GLU A 152 -5.87 -18.45 -17.87
CA GLU A 152 -5.74 -18.28 -19.33
C GLU A 152 -4.33 -17.79 -19.74
N ILE A 153 -3.70 -16.98 -18.92
CA ILE A 153 -2.31 -16.50 -19.14
C ILE A 153 -1.25 -17.39 -18.46
N GLY A 154 -1.62 -18.62 -18.09
CA GLY A 154 -0.69 -19.61 -17.55
C GLY A 154 -0.31 -19.43 -16.08
N GLN A 155 -1.09 -18.67 -15.32
CA GLN A 155 -0.84 -18.46 -13.90
C GLN A 155 -1.66 -19.44 -13.07
N GLU A 156 -0.99 -20.20 -12.21
CA GLU A 156 -1.67 -21.10 -11.27
C GLU A 156 -2.05 -20.33 -10.00
N ILE A 157 -3.33 -20.38 -9.64
CA ILE A 157 -3.87 -19.81 -8.42
C ILE A 157 -4.51 -20.94 -7.61
N ARG A 158 -3.94 -21.19 -6.43
CA ARG A 158 -4.36 -22.21 -5.48
C ARG A 158 -5.54 -21.77 -4.63
N GLY A 159 -5.59 -20.48 -4.25
CA GLY A 159 -6.65 -19.96 -3.39
C GLY A 159 -6.76 -18.44 -3.40
N LEU A 160 -7.89 -17.95 -2.90
CA LEU A 160 -8.15 -16.53 -2.69
C LEU A 160 -8.64 -16.32 -1.26
N TYR A 161 -7.94 -15.48 -0.49
CA TYR A 161 -8.24 -15.15 0.90
C TYR A 161 -8.79 -13.73 1.01
N GLU A 162 -9.91 -13.54 1.69
CA GLU A 162 -10.49 -12.21 1.97
C GLU A 162 -9.97 -11.67 3.31
N ARG A 163 -9.27 -10.52 3.28
CA ARG A 163 -8.79 -9.78 4.46
C ARG A 163 -9.66 -8.55 4.68
N ASN A 164 -10.92 -8.81 4.92
CA ASN A 164 -11.94 -7.81 5.17
C ASN A 164 -12.05 -7.40 6.66
N ASP A 165 -11.06 -7.75 7.48
CA ASP A 165 -10.90 -7.44 8.91
C ASP A 165 -10.41 -5.99 9.13
N VAL A 166 -11.06 -5.03 8.46
CA VAL A 166 -10.69 -3.60 8.49
C VAL A 166 -11.91 -2.70 8.78
N ARG A 167 -11.77 -1.85 9.81
CA ARG A 167 -12.86 -1.00 10.33
C ARG A 167 -13.51 -0.06 9.31
N ILE A 168 -12.83 0.25 8.21
CA ILE A 168 -13.39 1.12 7.18
C ILE A 168 -14.64 0.50 6.54
N ARG A 169 -14.78 -0.82 6.57
CA ARG A 169 -15.98 -1.53 6.10
C ARG A 169 -17.24 -1.14 6.86
N LEU A 170 -17.11 -0.91 8.17
CA LEU A 170 -18.24 -0.46 9.01
C LEU A 170 -18.79 0.89 8.56
N LEU A 171 -17.93 1.77 8.01
CA LEU A 171 -18.34 3.07 7.46
C LEU A 171 -19.09 2.94 6.13
N GLU A 172 -18.96 1.79 5.48
CA GLU A 172 -19.68 1.44 4.25
C GLU A 172 -20.94 0.57 4.53
N GLY A 173 -21.25 0.32 5.82
CA GLY A 173 -22.37 -0.54 6.23
C GLY A 173 -22.12 -2.03 5.99
N MET A 174 -20.87 -2.46 5.96
CA MET A 174 -20.46 -3.85 5.76
C MET A 174 -19.80 -4.40 7.03
N GLU A 175 -19.90 -5.71 7.25
CA GLU A 175 -19.25 -6.39 8.37
C GLU A 175 -17.75 -6.62 8.12
N GLU A 176 -16.97 -6.67 9.21
CA GLU A 176 -15.58 -7.11 9.17
C GLU A 176 -15.51 -8.65 9.14
N GLY A 177 -14.47 -9.21 8.52
CA GLY A 177 -14.25 -10.65 8.50
C GLY A 177 -13.00 -11.03 7.71
N LYS A 178 -12.49 -12.23 7.95
CA LYS A 178 -11.44 -12.84 7.17
C LYS A 178 -11.73 -14.32 6.96
N HIS A 179 -11.61 -14.79 5.73
CA HIS A 179 -11.92 -16.19 5.36
C HIS A 179 -11.47 -16.48 3.93
N TRP A 180 -11.43 -17.74 3.58
CA TRP A 180 -11.27 -18.17 2.21
C TRP A 180 -12.50 -17.84 1.37
N PHE A 181 -12.30 -17.30 0.18
CA PHE A 181 -13.31 -17.25 -0.87
C PHE A 181 -13.35 -18.62 -1.55
N VAL A 182 -14.42 -19.36 -1.36
CA VAL A 182 -14.55 -20.74 -1.83
C VAL A 182 -15.63 -20.83 -2.91
N THR A 183 -15.23 -21.35 -4.09
CA THR A 183 -16.12 -21.69 -5.19
C THR A 183 -15.61 -22.95 -5.89
N ASP A 184 -16.37 -23.48 -6.86
CA ASP A 184 -15.92 -24.62 -7.68
C ASP A 184 -14.63 -24.31 -8.45
N LEU A 185 -14.39 -23.02 -8.79
CA LEU A 185 -13.17 -22.58 -9.45
C LEU A 185 -12.00 -22.35 -8.48
N CYS A 186 -12.28 -22.11 -7.22
CA CYS A 186 -11.28 -21.77 -6.21
C CYS A 186 -11.62 -22.50 -4.91
N PRO A 187 -11.27 -23.79 -4.78
CA PRO A 187 -11.48 -24.54 -3.55
C PRO A 187 -10.56 -24.00 -2.44
N GLU A 188 -10.93 -24.22 -1.19
CA GLU A 188 -10.11 -23.87 -0.04
C GLU A 188 -8.77 -24.61 -0.06
N PRO A 189 -7.63 -23.91 -0.10
CA PRO A 189 -6.32 -24.55 0.03
C PRO A 189 -6.05 -24.86 1.51
N GLY A 190 -5.44 -25.99 1.81
CA GLY A 190 -5.21 -26.41 3.19
C GLY A 190 -4.22 -25.57 4.01
N ALA A 191 -3.53 -24.57 3.41
CA ALA A 191 -2.53 -23.74 4.10
C ALA A 191 -2.72 -22.27 3.82
N VAL A 192 -2.58 -21.45 4.87
CA VAL A 192 -2.66 -19.97 4.84
C VAL A 192 -1.30 -19.32 4.56
N THR A 193 -0.25 -20.12 4.35
CA THR A 193 1.09 -19.63 4.06
C THR A 193 1.51 -19.95 2.64
N THR A 194 2.35 -19.11 2.08
CA THR A 194 3.01 -19.32 0.79
C THR A 194 4.42 -18.71 0.80
N GLU A 195 5.29 -19.23 -0.05
CA GLU A 195 6.63 -18.70 -0.27
C GLU A 195 6.60 -17.72 -1.45
N ILE A 196 7.23 -16.58 -1.26
CA ILE A 196 7.40 -15.57 -2.33
C ILE A 196 8.88 -15.29 -2.55
N VAL A 197 9.21 -14.83 -3.75
CA VAL A 197 10.53 -14.31 -4.08
C VAL A 197 10.42 -12.85 -4.49
N GLU A 198 11.05 -11.96 -3.73
CA GLU A 198 11.16 -10.54 -4.05
C GLU A 198 12.62 -10.11 -4.09
N ASN A 199 13.06 -9.48 -5.17
CA ASN A 199 14.46 -9.05 -5.36
C ASN A 199 15.49 -10.20 -5.25
N GLY A 200 15.07 -11.45 -5.48
CA GLY A 200 15.90 -12.64 -5.30
C GLY A 200 16.04 -13.12 -3.87
N ILE A 201 15.20 -12.64 -2.97
CA ILE A 201 15.11 -13.00 -1.56
C ILE A 201 13.81 -13.75 -1.33
N GLU A 202 13.87 -14.86 -0.63
CA GLU A 202 12.73 -15.69 -0.26
C GLU A 202 12.09 -15.19 1.03
N TYR A 203 10.75 -15.20 1.08
CA TYR A 203 9.98 -14.84 2.27
C TYR A 203 8.81 -15.78 2.43
N THR A 204 8.53 -16.15 3.67
CA THR A 204 7.26 -16.80 4.03
C THR A 204 6.22 -15.73 4.31
N VAL A 205 5.08 -15.81 3.62
CA VAL A 205 3.92 -14.91 3.81
C VAL A 205 2.77 -15.69 4.41
N ASP A 206 2.24 -15.20 5.54
CA ASP A 206 1.00 -15.67 6.15
C ASP A 206 -0.14 -14.72 5.77
N VAL A 207 -1.07 -15.20 4.94
CA VAL A 207 -2.17 -14.38 4.44
C VAL A 207 -3.28 -14.18 5.49
N GLU A 208 -3.31 -14.99 6.53
CA GLU A 208 -4.30 -14.90 7.60
C GLU A 208 -3.85 -13.96 8.72
N ASN A 209 -2.59 -14.09 9.19
CA ASN A 209 -2.11 -13.39 10.38
C ASN A 209 -1.11 -12.27 10.05
N GLY A 210 -0.57 -12.24 8.83
CA GLY A 210 0.31 -11.17 8.37
C GLY A 210 -0.35 -9.80 8.38
N GLN A 211 0.45 -8.73 8.52
CA GLN A 211 -0.07 -7.37 8.51
C GLN A 211 -0.68 -7.01 7.15
N LYS A 212 -1.73 -6.18 7.15
CA LYS A 212 -2.52 -5.82 5.96
C LYS A 212 -3.02 -7.07 5.24
N THR A 213 -2.51 -7.33 4.05
CA THR A 213 -2.82 -8.49 3.22
C THR A 213 -1.81 -9.64 3.37
N GLY A 214 -0.72 -9.43 4.15
CA GLY A 214 0.34 -10.43 4.40
C GLY A 214 1.75 -9.86 4.29
N PHE A 215 2.01 -9.01 3.27
CA PHE A 215 3.34 -8.42 3.02
C PHE A 215 3.20 -7.01 2.41
N PHE A 216 4.22 -6.17 2.56
CA PHE A 216 4.23 -4.79 2.04
C PHE A 216 4.86 -4.74 0.65
N LEU A 217 4.05 -4.90 -0.39
CA LEU A 217 4.50 -4.94 -1.79
C LEU A 217 4.95 -3.57 -2.33
N ASP A 218 4.42 -2.49 -1.76
CA ASP A 218 4.65 -1.11 -2.20
C ASP A 218 6.11 -0.64 -2.04
N GLN A 219 6.90 -1.26 -1.16
CA GLN A 219 8.30 -0.93 -0.89
C GLN A 219 9.33 -1.75 -1.71
N LYS A 220 8.89 -2.64 -2.58
CA LYS A 220 9.73 -3.59 -3.32
C LYS A 220 11.01 -2.97 -3.89
N TYR A 221 10.88 -1.95 -4.71
CA TYR A 221 12.04 -1.33 -5.35
C TYR A 221 12.78 -0.33 -4.46
N ASN A 222 12.17 0.12 -3.36
CA ASN A 222 12.86 0.88 -2.32
C ASN A 222 13.81 -0.04 -1.55
N ARG A 223 13.38 -1.26 -1.23
CA ARG A 223 14.24 -2.30 -0.66
C ARG A 223 15.43 -2.64 -1.58
N GLN A 224 15.18 -2.78 -2.89
CA GLN A 224 16.24 -3.01 -3.86
C GLN A 224 17.25 -1.83 -3.93
N ALA A 225 16.80 -0.60 -3.71
CA ALA A 225 17.68 0.57 -3.68
C ALA A 225 18.63 0.53 -2.46
N ILE A 226 18.17 0.02 -1.31
CA ILE A 226 19.00 -0.18 -0.11
C ILE A 226 20.14 -1.15 -0.38
N ALA A 227 19.88 -2.26 -1.05
CA ALA A 227 20.90 -3.27 -1.37
C ALA A 227 22.12 -2.69 -2.11
N LYS A 228 21.91 -1.69 -2.98
CA LYS A 228 22.99 -1.05 -3.76
C LYS A 228 23.99 -0.28 -2.90
N ILE A 229 23.59 0.15 -1.69
CA ILE A 229 24.38 1.02 -0.82
C ILE A 229 24.96 0.25 0.36
N ALA A 230 24.38 -0.92 0.70
CA ALA A 230 24.64 -1.65 1.92
C ALA A 230 26.02 -2.29 2.02
N LYS A 231 26.75 -2.49 0.92
CA LYS A 231 28.03 -3.23 0.90
C LYS A 231 29.03 -2.72 1.93
N GLY A 232 29.43 -3.61 2.84
CA GLY A 232 30.41 -3.35 3.89
C GLY A 232 29.91 -2.44 5.02
N LYS A 233 28.60 -2.17 5.09
CA LYS A 233 27.98 -1.28 6.08
C LYS A 233 27.49 -2.03 7.30
N HIS A 234 27.52 -1.37 8.46
CA HIS A 234 26.81 -1.78 9.66
C HIS A 234 25.44 -1.10 9.65
N VAL A 235 24.38 -1.89 9.44
CA VAL A 235 23.04 -1.40 9.15
C VAL A 235 22.12 -1.55 10.37
N LEU A 236 21.38 -0.50 10.69
CA LEU A 236 20.25 -0.55 11.63
C LEU A 236 18.94 -0.38 10.86
N ASP A 237 18.15 -1.43 10.79
CA ASP A 237 16.82 -1.40 10.17
C ASP A 237 15.74 -1.26 11.25
N CYS A 238 15.15 -0.08 11.34
CA CYS A 238 14.14 0.29 12.32
C CYS A 238 12.73 0.06 11.77
N PHE A 239 11.86 -0.57 12.56
CA PHE A 239 10.53 -1.00 12.18
C PHE A 239 10.58 -2.08 11.10
N THR A 240 11.45 -3.05 11.31
CA THR A 240 11.85 -4.04 10.29
C THR A 240 10.71 -4.95 9.82
N HIS A 241 9.63 -5.10 10.62
CA HIS A 241 8.53 -6.03 10.36
C HIS A 241 9.08 -7.45 10.10
N THR A 242 8.90 -8.01 8.91
CA THR A 242 9.39 -9.34 8.54
C THR A 242 10.85 -9.34 8.05
N GLY A 243 11.61 -8.29 8.30
CA GLY A 243 13.03 -8.20 7.94
C GLY A 243 13.31 -7.82 6.50
N SER A 244 12.33 -7.27 5.77
CA SER A 244 12.45 -7.14 4.33
C SER A 244 13.49 -6.10 3.88
N PHE A 245 13.64 -4.95 4.56
CA PHE A 245 14.74 -4.02 4.31
C PHE A 245 16.07 -4.59 4.78
N ALA A 246 16.10 -5.18 5.99
CA ALA A 246 17.28 -5.81 6.56
C ALA A 246 17.88 -6.89 5.65
N LEU A 247 17.04 -7.77 5.09
CA LEU A 247 17.46 -8.82 4.17
C LEU A 247 18.02 -8.28 2.85
N ASN A 248 17.39 -7.22 2.30
CA ASN A 248 17.93 -6.56 1.11
C ASN A 248 19.30 -5.93 1.41
N ALA A 249 19.51 -5.37 2.61
CA ALA A 249 20.82 -4.88 3.04
C ALA A 249 21.83 -6.03 3.20
N ALA A 250 21.46 -7.13 3.84
CA ALA A 250 22.33 -8.31 4.01
C ALA A 250 22.74 -8.91 2.67
N LYS A 251 21.80 -9.16 1.76
CA LYS A 251 22.07 -9.64 0.38
C LYS A 251 22.84 -8.62 -0.46
N GLY A 252 22.74 -7.32 -0.14
CA GLY A 252 23.56 -6.25 -0.71
C GLY A 252 25.00 -6.24 -0.21
N GLY A 253 25.38 -7.16 0.69
CA GLY A 253 26.74 -7.31 1.21
C GLY A 253 27.02 -6.45 2.43
N ALA A 254 26.04 -6.10 3.25
CA ALA A 254 26.26 -5.46 4.55
C ALA A 254 27.22 -6.30 5.41
N ALA A 255 28.05 -5.62 6.22
CA ALA A 255 28.94 -6.28 7.18
C ALA A 255 28.16 -6.86 8.37
N SER A 256 27.12 -6.15 8.81
CA SER A 256 26.14 -6.60 9.80
C SER A 256 24.82 -5.85 9.65
N VAL A 257 23.72 -6.47 10.06
CA VAL A 257 22.38 -5.84 10.05
C VAL A 257 21.70 -6.14 11.38
N THR A 258 21.26 -5.10 12.08
CA THR A 258 20.36 -5.22 13.24
C THR A 258 18.94 -4.87 12.80
N ALA A 259 18.05 -5.85 12.83
CA ALA A 259 16.65 -5.73 12.41
C ALA A 259 15.76 -5.53 13.65
N VAL A 260 15.17 -4.34 13.81
CA VAL A 260 14.47 -3.94 15.03
C VAL A 260 12.97 -3.81 14.81
N ASP A 261 12.20 -4.48 15.65
CA ASP A 261 10.74 -4.27 15.76
C ASP A 261 10.28 -4.38 17.21
N ILE A 262 9.14 -3.80 17.52
CA ILE A 262 8.52 -3.91 18.84
C ILE A 262 7.80 -5.26 19.03
N SER A 263 7.34 -5.88 17.94
CA SER A 263 6.67 -7.18 17.93
C SER A 263 7.69 -8.32 17.96
N ALA A 264 7.59 -9.19 18.96
CA ALA A 264 8.40 -10.39 19.05
C ALA A 264 8.15 -11.33 17.85
N GLU A 265 6.89 -11.43 17.41
CA GLU A 265 6.50 -12.27 16.27
C GLU A 265 7.12 -11.75 14.97
N ALA A 266 7.17 -10.42 14.78
CA ALA A 266 7.81 -9.81 13.62
C ALA A 266 9.32 -10.11 13.61
N VAL A 267 10.00 -9.98 14.76
CA VAL A 267 11.42 -10.31 14.91
C VAL A 267 11.69 -11.77 14.62
N GLN A 268 10.89 -12.68 15.15
CA GLN A 268 11.01 -14.12 14.88
C GLN A 268 10.83 -14.43 13.39
N MET A 269 9.86 -13.79 12.72
CA MET A 269 9.67 -13.96 11.28
C MET A 269 10.86 -13.39 10.49
N ALA A 270 11.42 -12.25 10.92
CA ALA A 270 12.62 -11.68 10.30
C ALA A 270 13.83 -12.62 10.42
N GLU A 271 14.04 -13.25 11.58
CA GLU A 271 15.10 -14.26 11.80
C GLU A 271 14.84 -15.54 10.99
N HIS A 272 13.57 -16.00 10.90
CA HIS A 272 13.21 -17.12 10.04
C HIS A 272 13.54 -16.81 8.56
N ASN A 273 13.15 -15.64 8.08
CA ASN A 273 13.47 -15.19 6.73
C ASN A 273 14.98 -15.05 6.50
N ALA A 274 15.75 -14.65 7.52
CA ALA A 274 17.21 -14.62 7.45
C ALA A 274 17.79 -16.05 7.29
N ALA A 275 17.24 -17.01 8.00
CA ALA A 275 17.69 -18.39 7.95
C ALA A 275 17.46 -19.05 6.58
N ILE A 276 16.28 -18.90 6.00
CA ILE A 276 15.97 -19.46 4.66
C ILE A 276 16.75 -18.80 3.53
N ASN A 277 17.35 -17.63 3.80
CA ASN A 277 18.18 -16.89 2.85
C ASN A 277 19.68 -16.98 3.13
N ASP A 278 20.15 -17.83 4.04
CA ASP A 278 21.56 -17.94 4.45
C ASP A 278 22.16 -16.59 4.94
N CYS A 279 21.37 -15.80 5.65
CA CYS A 279 21.75 -14.48 6.15
C CYS A 279 21.89 -14.42 7.69
N SER A 280 21.71 -15.53 8.41
CA SER A 280 21.71 -15.57 9.89
C SER A 280 23.03 -15.11 10.52
N ASP A 281 24.16 -15.26 9.83
CA ASP A 281 25.47 -14.78 10.34
C ASP A 281 25.63 -13.25 10.22
N VAL A 282 24.84 -12.60 9.35
CA VAL A 282 24.94 -11.17 9.05
C VAL A 282 23.79 -10.40 9.67
N MET A 283 22.58 -10.96 9.71
CA MET A 283 21.36 -10.30 10.17
C MET A 283 20.88 -10.88 11.48
N HIS A 284 20.66 -10.00 12.47
CA HIS A 284 20.17 -10.37 13.80
C HIS A 284 18.93 -9.56 14.17
N GLY A 285 17.93 -10.23 14.73
CA GLY A 285 16.69 -9.61 15.22
C GLY A 285 16.89 -8.97 16.60
N LEU A 286 16.25 -7.84 16.84
CA LEU A 286 16.22 -7.19 18.13
C LEU A 286 14.79 -6.69 18.45
N GLN A 287 14.16 -7.30 19.44
CA GLN A 287 12.89 -6.79 19.95
C GLN A 287 13.11 -5.52 20.80
N ALA A 288 12.74 -4.36 20.28
CA ALA A 288 12.85 -3.10 20.99
C ALA A 288 11.87 -2.04 20.47
N ASN A 289 11.53 -1.08 21.34
CA ASN A 289 10.89 0.16 20.88
C ASN A 289 11.96 1.05 20.22
N VAL A 290 11.76 1.39 18.95
CA VAL A 290 12.71 2.19 18.17
C VAL A 290 12.99 3.57 18.80
N PHE A 291 11.98 4.24 19.38
CA PHE A 291 12.16 5.55 20.00
C PHE A 291 13.10 5.48 21.22
N ASP A 292 12.95 4.42 22.02
CA ASP A 292 13.79 4.19 23.21
C ASP A 292 15.19 3.75 22.77
N LEU A 293 15.29 2.81 21.82
CA LEU A 293 16.56 2.33 21.29
C LEU A 293 17.42 3.47 20.72
N LEU A 294 16.84 4.31 19.84
CA LEU A 294 17.58 5.44 19.27
C LEU A 294 18.00 6.45 20.34
N SER A 295 17.21 6.61 21.42
CA SER A 295 17.56 7.46 22.56
C SER A 295 18.73 6.87 23.36
N ASP A 296 18.71 5.58 23.62
CA ASP A 296 19.75 4.89 24.37
C ASP A 296 21.08 4.88 23.61
N LEU A 297 21.03 4.58 22.30
CA LEU A 297 22.22 4.66 21.43
C LEU A 297 22.80 6.07 21.41
N PHE A 298 21.95 7.09 21.30
CA PHE A 298 22.37 8.48 21.32
C PHE A 298 23.02 8.87 22.67
N ASN A 299 22.42 8.49 23.80
CA ASN A 299 22.94 8.79 25.14
C ASN A 299 24.27 8.06 25.42
N LYS A 300 24.47 6.88 24.84
CA LYS A 300 25.74 6.12 24.94
C LYS A 300 26.81 6.62 23.96
N HIS A 301 26.51 7.61 23.13
CA HIS A 301 27.38 8.08 22.05
C HIS A 301 27.82 6.94 21.13
N SER A 302 26.90 6.01 20.82
CA SER A 302 27.18 4.87 19.94
C SER A 302 27.42 5.35 18.50
N HIS A 303 28.44 4.80 17.87
CA HIS A 303 28.77 5.01 16.45
C HIS A 303 28.90 3.67 15.71
N GLU A 304 28.09 2.68 16.15
CA GLU A 304 28.15 1.33 15.64
C GLU A 304 27.59 1.18 14.21
N TYR A 305 26.70 2.12 13.84
CA TYR A 305 25.99 2.05 12.54
C TYR A 305 26.45 3.17 11.62
N ASP A 306 26.65 2.80 10.38
CA ASP A 306 26.95 3.74 9.30
C ASP A 306 25.86 3.80 8.21
N PHE A 307 24.79 3.02 8.39
CA PHE A 307 23.55 3.09 7.61
C PHE A 307 22.32 2.81 8.50
N ILE A 308 21.40 3.77 8.57
CA ILE A 308 20.15 3.64 9.33
C ILE A 308 18.98 3.71 8.35
N ILE A 309 18.04 2.76 8.50
CA ILE A 309 16.79 2.68 7.73
C ILE A 309 15.63 2.95 8.68
N LEU A 310 14.74 3.87 8.31
CA LEU A 310 13.54 4.24 9.06
C LEU A 310 12.31 4.02 8.20
N ASP A 311 11.58 2.92 8.41
CA ASP A 311 10.28 2.63 7.78
C ASP A 311 9.14 2.56 8.83
N PRO A 312 8.83 3.67 9.50
CA PRO A 312 7.85 3.68 10.58
C PRO A 312 6.43 3.45 10.07
N PRO A 313 5.53 2.91 10.91
CA PRO A 313 4.11 2.90 10.61
C PRO A 313 3.58 4.32 10.43
N ALA A 314 2.42 4.47 9.78
CA ALA A 314 1.80 5.77 9.61
C ALA A 314 1.47 6.41 10.97
N PHE A 315 2.21 7.45 11.36
CA PHE A 315 2.00 8.15 12.64
C PHE A 315 0.73 9.00 12.67
N THR A 316 0.04 9.14 11.54
CA THR A 316 -1.27 9.80 11.49
C THR A 316 -2.22 9.08 10.53
N LYS A 317 -3.48 8.97 10.99
CA LYS A 317 -4.62 8.46 10.21
C LYS A 317 -5.66 9.55 9.95
N SER A 318 -5.37 10.80 10.34
CA SER A 318 -6.29 11.94 10.14
C SER A 318 -5.55 13.26 9.99
N GLY A 319 -6.16 14.22 9.31
CA GLY A 319 -5.60 15.57 9.14
C GLY A 319 -5.38 16.32 10.47
N SER A 320 -6.20 16.06 11.48
CA SER A 320 -6.08 16.69 12.81
C SER A 320 -4.83 16.26 13.59
N MET A 321 -4.26 15.10 13.28
CA MET A 321 -3.10 14.53 13.98
C MET A 321 -1.76 14.80 13.28
N VAL A 322 -1.75 15.51 12.16
CA VAL A 322 -0.54 15.75 11.35
C VAL A 322 0.58 16.43 12.15
N LYS A 323 0.25 17.40 13.03
CA LYS A 323 1.26 18.08 13.86
C LYS A 323 1.99 17.11 14.81
N ASN A 324 1.27 16.17 15.40
CA ASN A 324 1.87 15.16 16.27
C ASN A 324 2.72 14.17 15.47
N ALA A 325 2.25 13.76 14.30
CA ALA A 325 3.01 12.92 13.40
C ALA A 325 4.34 13.56 12.96
N ILE A 326 4.34 14.86 12.61
CA ILE A 326 5.56 15.61 12.27
C ILE A 326 6.57 15.53 13.42
N ARG A 327 6.13 15.65 14.68
CA ARG A 327 7.04 15.54 15.85
C ARG A 327 7.66 14.15 15.95
N GLY A 328 6.87 13.08 15.81
CA GLY A 328 7.37 11.71 15.85
C GLY A 328 8.36 11.41 14.73
N TYR A 329 8.03 11.81 13.47
CA TYR A 329 8.96 11.68 12.35
C TYR A 329 10.23 12.47 12.56
N LYS A 330 10.14 13.74 13.08
CA LYS A 330 11.30 14.57 13.37
C LYS A 330 12.20 13.93 14.41
N GLU A 331 11.62 13.39 15.48
CA GLU A 331 12.37 12.78 16.57
C GLU A 331 13.25 11.62 16.11
N ILE A 332 12.68 10.63 15.39
CA ILE A 332 13.44 9.47 14.92
C ILE A 332 14.50 9.86 13.88
N ASN A 333 14.16 10.77 12.96
CA ASN A 333 15.09 11.24 11.93
C ASN A 333 16.25 12.04 12.53
N LEU A 334 15.96 12.95 13.48
CA LEU A 334 16.98 13.71 14.20
C LEU A 334 17.97 12.81 14.93
N LYS A 335 17.46 11.81 15.67
CA LYS A 335 18.31 10.87 16.41
C LYS A 335 19.15 10.02 15.45
N ALA A 336 18.57 9.51 14.36
CA ALA A 336 19.29 8.76 13.35
C ALA A 336 20.42 9.59 12.72
N MET A 337 20.16 10.85 12.36
CA MET A 337 21.18 11.76 11.80
C MET A 337 22.32 12.03 12.77
N LYS A 338 22.03 12.12 14.08
CA LYS A 338 23.06 12.34 15.13
C LYS A 338 23.88 11.08 15.42
N LEU A 339 23.33 9.90 15.21
CA LEU A 339 24.02 8.61 15.38
C LEU A 339 24.96 8.30 14.20
N LEU A 340 24.59 8.73 13.00
CA LEU A 340 25.37 8.45 11.80
C LEU A 340 26.67 9.27 11.77
N PRO A 341 27.81 8.64 11.41
CA PRO A 341 29.04 9.37 11.14
C PRO A 341 28.90 10.23 9.87
N ARG A 342 29.78 11.22 9.70
CA ARG A 342 29.91 11.90 8.40
C ARG A 342 30.28 10.89 7.31
N GLY A 343 29.56 10.91 6.19
CA GLY A 343 29.64 9.90 5.15
C GLY A 343 28.74 8.70 5.34
N GLY A 344 28.04 8.60 6.49
CA GLY A 344 27.01 7.59 6.75
C GLY A 344 25.73 7.83 5.94
N TYR A 345 24.85 6.86 5.94
CA TYR A 345 23.65 6.87 5.09
C TYR A 345 22.37 6.80 5.92
N LEU A 346 21.34 7.50 5.47
CA LEU A 346 20.00 7.48 6.03
C LEU A 346 19.01 7.17 4.92
N ALA A 347 18.23 6.07 5.09
CA ALA A 347 17.01 5.86 4.34
C ALA A 347 15.82 6.14 5.24
N THR A 348 14.86 6.92 4.77
CA THR A 348 13.70 7.29 5.59
C THR A 348 12.46 7.44 4.74
N CYS A 349 11.31 7.04 5.28
CA CYS A 349 10.07 7.12 4.55
C CYS A 349 8.86 7.49 5.42
N SER A 350 7.76 7.78 4.74
CA SER A 350 6.44 7.94 5.31
C SER A 350 5.39 7.35 4.37
N CYS A 351 4.62 6.39 4.85
CA CYS A 351 3.50 5.80 4.13
C CYS A 351 2.15 6.51 4.43
N SER A 352 2.16 7.62 5.17
CA SER A 352 0.93 8.34 5.51
C SER A 352 0.49 9.27 4.39
N HIS A 353 -0.76 9.09 3.90
CA HIS A 353 -1.39 10.02 2.95
C HIS A 353 -1.49 11.46 3.51
N PHE A 354 -1.70 11.61 4.83
CA PHE A 354 -1.81 12.94 5.45
C PHE A 354 -0.46 13.65 5.64
N MET A 355 0.65 12.92 5.62
CA MET A 355 2.00 13.49 5.59
C MET A 355 2.38 13.78 4.13
N LYS A 356 1.96 14.94 3.62
CA LYS A 356 2.30 15.38 2.27
C LYS A 356 3.82 15.52 2.10
N GLU A 357 4.29 15.39 0.88
CA GLU A 357 5.71 15.41 0.57
C GLU A 357 6.40 16.69 1.05
N GLU A 358 5.78 17.85 0.82
CA GLU A 358 6.34 19.13 1.25
C GLU A 358 6.52 19.21 2.79
N LEU A 359 5.57 18.62 3.54
CA LEU A 359 5.66 18.55 4.99
C LEU A 359 6.76 17.60 5.45
N PHE A 360 6.91 16.47 4.77
CA PHE A 360 7.94 15.47 5.08
C PHE A 360 9.34 16.02 4.79
N VAL A 361 9.54 16.63 3.62
CA VAL A 361 10.80 17.27 3.24
C VAL A 361 11.16 18.40 4.20
N LYS A 362 10.19 19.27 4.54
CA LYS A 362 10.43 20.34 5.53
C LYS A 362 10.83 19.79 6.89
N MET A 363 10.17 18.74 7.36
CA MET A 363 10.51 18.05 8.61
C MET A 363 11.94 17.50 8.58
N LEU A 364 12.38 16.89 7.47
CA LEU A 364 13.75 16.38 7.30
C LEU A 364 14.78 17.50 7.33
N GLN A 365 14.50 18.64 6.68
CA GLN A 365 15.36 19.83 6.71
C GLN A 365 15.50 20.37 8.15
N ASP A 366 14.39 20.45 8.88
CA ASP A 366 14.39 20.91 10.28
C ASP A 366 15.14 19.93 11.20
N ALA A 367 15.04 18.62 10.96
CA ALA A 367 15.76 17.60 11.69
C ALA A 367 17.28 17.68 11.41
N ALA A 368 17.69 17.87 10.14
CA ALA A 368 19.07 18.01 9.74
C ALA A 368 19.72 19.27 10.35
N HIS A 369 18.97 20.40 10.33
CA HIS A 369 19.42 21.63 10.99
C HIS A 369 19.69 21.39 12.49
N ASP A 370 18.73 20.76 13.22
CA ASP A 370 18.87 20.50 14.64
C ASP A 370 19.91 19.41 14.96
N ALA A 371 20.24 18.56 13.97
CA ALA A 371 21.35 17.60 14.09
C ALA A 371 22.71 18.24 13.77
N ASN A 372 22.73 19.45 13.25
CA ASN A 372 23.94 20.14 12.75
C ASN A 372 24.66 19.35 11.66
N VAL A 373 23.88 18.79 10.70
CA VAL A 373 24.37 18.06 9.53
C VAL A 373 23.73 18.60 8.26
N SER A 374 24.35 18.28 7.12
CA SER A 374 23.73 18.45 5.81
C SER A 374 23.36 17.09 5.21
N LEU A 375 22.30 17.06 4.42
CA LEU A 375 21.85 15.85 3.74
C LEU A 375 22.11 15.97 2.25
N ARG A 376 22.94 15.06 1.71
CA ARG A 376 23.11 14.89 0.28
C ARG A 376 22.13 13.83 -0.23
N GLN A 377 21.11 14.25 -0.96
CA GLN A 377 20.12 13.33 -1.50
C GLN A 377 20.75 12.43 -2.59
N ILE A 378 20.55 11.13 -2.44
CA ILE A 378 20.95 10.10 -3.40
C ILE A 378 19.75 9.72 -4.26
N GLU A 379 18.63 9.37 -3.62
CA GLU A 379 17.38 9.00 -4.29
C GLU A 379 16.18 9.65 -3.61
N ALA A 380 15.17 10.00 -4.41
CA ALA A 380 13.81 10.30 -4.00
C ALA A 380 12.90 9.32 -4.73
N ARG A 381 12.09 8.58 -4.01
CA ARG A 381 11.30 7.46 -4.52
C ARG A 381 9.89 7.47 -3.94
N GLN A 382 9.02 6.71 -4.56
CA GLN A 382 7.63 6.52 -4.16
C GLN A 382 7.29 5.03 -4.14
N GLN A 383 6.02 4.69 -4.03
CA GLN A 383 5.55 3.31 -4.09
C GLN A 383 5.92 2.60 -5.39
N SER A 384 6.01 1.29 -5.32
CA SER A 384 6.25 0.41 -6.46
C SER A 384 5.17 0.59 -7.56
N PRO A 385 5.50 0.42 -8.86
CA PRO A 385 4.59 0.63 -9.98
C PRO A 385 3.31 -0.20 -9.95
N ASP A 386 3.29 -1.33 -9.26
CA ASP A 386 2.06 -2.12 -9.05
C ASP A 386 1.02 -1.43 -8.13
N HIS A 387 1.42 -0.33 -7.49
CA HIS A 387 0.57 0.62 -6.77
C HIS A 387 0.48 1.92 -7.58
N PRO A 388 -0.20 1.93 -8.74
CA PRO A 388 -0.16 3.08 -9.65
C PRO A 388 -0.71 4.35 -9.02
N ILE A 389 -0.09 5.48 -9.37
CA ILE A 389 -0.55 6.80 -8.98
C ILE A 389 -1.42 7.35 -10.10
N LEU A 390 -2.70 7.52 -9.80
CA LEU A 390 -3.64 8.18 -10.72
C LEU A 390 -3.67 9.68 -10.40
N TRP A 391 -3.17 10.50 -11.32
CA TRP A 391 -2.96 11.94 -11.09
C TRP A 391 -4.23 12.71 -10.69
N GLN A 392 -5.39 12.26 -11.17
CA GLN A 392 -6.69 12.84 -10.80
C GLN A 392 -7.18 12.39 -9.41
N VAL A 393 -6.51 11.40 -8.79
CA VAL A 393 -6.86 10.86 -7.47
C VAL A 393 -5.62 10.94 -6.58
N PRO A 394 -5.36 12.11 -5.96
CA PRO A 394 -4.16 12.33 -5.13
C PRO A 394 -4.02 11.33 -3.98
N GLU A 395 -5.11 10.72 -3.55
CA GLU A 395 -5.17 9.69 -2.52
C GLU A 395 -4.38 8.42 -2.90
N THR A 396 -4.13 8.19 -4.19
CA THR A 396 -3.32 7.07 -4.67
C THR A 396 -1.82 7.30 -4.49
N ASN A 397 -1.36 8.54 -4.24
CA ASN A 397 0.02 8.88 -3.93
C ASN A 397 0.21 9.04 -2.43
N TYR A 398 0.83 8.06 -1.78
CA TYR A 398 0.93 8.05 -0.31
C TYR A 398 2.33 7.75 0.24
N LEU A 399 3.23 7.15 -0.54
CA LEU A 399 4.56 6.76 -0.08
C LEU A 399 5.62 7.77 -0.52
N LYS A 400 6.38 8.26 0.43
CA LYS A 400 7.59 9.09 0.24
C LYS A 400 8.75 8.32 0.82
N PHE A 401 9.81 8.12 0.01
CA PHE A 401 11.00 7.41 0.41
C PHE A 401 12.24 8.18 -0.08
N TYR A 402 13.18 8.42 0.81
CA TYR A 402 14.41 9.15 0.52
C TYR A 402 15.62 8.41 1.02
N ILE A 403 16.71 8.47 0.25
CA ILE A 403 18.02 8.03 0.68
C ILE A 403 18.96 9.23 0.65
N PHE A 404 19.66 9.44 1.76
CA PHE A 404 20.64 10.52 1.94
C PHE A 404 21.99 9.98 2.38
N GLN A 405 23.04 10.72 2.03
CA GLN A 405 24.31 10.69 2.72
C GLN A 405 24.37 11.86 3.70
N VAL A 406 24.75 11.59 4.95
CA VAL A 406 25.00 12.61 5.98
C VAL A 406 26.39 13.22 5.76
N VAL A 407 26.47 14.55 5.66
CA VAL A 407 27.71 15.28 5.35
C VAL A 407 27.94 16.45 6.30
#